data_2f96d89e08f63c3194a4e830216d66af
#
_entry.id   2f96d89e08f63c3194a4e830216d66af
#
_cell.length_a   1.000
_cell.length_b   1.000
_cell.length_c   1.000
_cell.angle_alpha   90.00
_cell.angle_beta   90.00
_cell.angle_gamma   90.00
#
_symmetry.space_group_name_H-M   'P 1'
#
loop_
_entity.id
_entity.type
_entity.pdbx_description
1 polymer ?
#
loop_
_entity_poly.entity_id
_entity_poly.type
_entity_poly.pdbx_seq_one_letter_code
_entity_poly.pdbx_strand_id
1 'polypeptide(L)'
;MKIIENGTITDVKGIKATGISAKLKKSGKKDMALIYSEEKAVSAAVFTKNLAKAAPIILDIEHVKNKNTQAIIVNSGNANSCTGNTGLANARKMTELVADKLGLKAEEVLVQSTGIIGVQLDMEKIENGIEKVVENLSEDGGIDAATAIMTTDTFVKQICLEIEIAGKKAKVAGMCKGSGMIHPNMATMLSFTVTDVNIEKSLLQKMFSEIADNTFNMISVDGDTSTNDMACVLANGLAGNEKIVDENSAGYEEFKKALYKVNEELAKLIAKDGEGATKLIQVTTNGAKTLKDAKKVSKSVITSSLFKAAVFGGDPNWGRILCAVGYSEADLMIDKVNIFLKAGNDMVQVAKNGMAQDFNIPKAEKILKAETVEIIIELNDGEFEATAWGCDLSYDYVKINAEYHT
;
A
#
# COMPACT_ATOMS: atom_id res chain seq x y z
N MET A 1 18.05 2.46 -12.47
CA MET A 1 17.22 1.89 -11.37
C MET A 1 17.59 0.43 -11.21
N LYS A 2 17.97 0.02 -10.00
CA LYS A 2 18.40 -1.35 -9.66
C LYS A 2 17.67 -1.79 -8.38
N ILE A 3 17.03 -2.96 -8.41
CA ILE A 3 16.45 -3.58 -7.22
C ILE A 3 17.60 -4.12 -6.36
N ILE A 4 17.57 -3.84 -5.05
CA ILE A 4 18.47 -4.42 -4.08
C ILE A 4 17.81 -5.69 -3.55
N GLU A 5 18.43 -6.82 -3.80
CA GLU A 5 17.94 -8.12 -3.33
C GLU A 5 17.90 -8.15 -1.80
N ASN A 6 16.76 -8.56 -1.24
CA ASN A 6 16.48 -8.54 0.20
C ASN A 6 16.64 -7.15 0.86
N GLY A 7 16.66 -6.07 0.08
CA GLY A 7 16.83 -4.73 0.59
C GLY A 7 15.65 -4.29 1.45
N THR A 8 15.92 -3.55 2.50
CA THR A 8 14.99 -3.06 3.52
C THR A 8 14.99 -1.54 3.60
N ILE A 9 14.13 -0.97 4.44
CA ILE A 9 14.12 0.49 4.68
C ILE A 9 15.42 0.99 5.30
N THR A 10 16.15 0.16 6.05
CA THR A 10 17.42 0.55 6.66
C THR A 10 18.62 0.52 5.70
N ASP A 11 18.44 0.07 4.46
CA ASP A 11 19.43 0.29 3.40
C ASP A 11 19.54 1.75 2.95
N VAL A 12 18.55 2.58 3.28
CA VAL A 12 18.57 4.03 3.02
C VAL A 12 19.44 4.72 4.06
N LYS A 13 20.35 5.56 3.59
CA LYS A 13 21.33 6.25 4.46
C LYS A 13 20.64 7.07 5.56
N GLY A 14 21.11 6.89 6.81
CA GLY A 14 20.60 7.59 7.97
C GLY A 14 19.23 7.13 8.46
N ILE A 15 18.76 5.96 8.00
CA ILE A 15 17.52 5.33 8.50
C ILE A 15 17.91 4.17 9.43
N LYS A 16 17.36 4.20 10.64
CA LYS A 16 17.37 3.10 11.60
C LYS A 16 15.96 2.61 11.84
N ALA A 17 15.83 1.34 12.15
CA ALA A 17 14.53 0.77 12.47
C ALA A 17 14.65 -0.35 13.50
N THR A 18 13.53 -0.74 14.07
CA THR A 18 13.44 -1.92 14.93
C THR A 18 12.01 -2.45 14.97
N GLY A 19 11.87 -3.71 15.34
CA GLY A 19 10.59 -4.36 15.60
C GLY A 19 10.70 -5.34 16.74
N ILE A 20 9.84 -5.21 17.74
CA ILE A 20 9.84 -6.04 18.97
C ILE A 20 8.48 -6.60 19.29
N SER A 21 8.41 -7.53 20.25
CA SER A 21 7.17 -7.89 20.93
C SER A 21 7.00 -7.05 22.20
N ALA A 22 6.02 -6.14 22.17
CA ALA A 22 5.53 -5.41 23.33
C ALA A 22 4.41 -6.18 24.07
N LYS A 23 4.11 -7.42 23.63
CA LYS A 23 3.04 -8.28 24.17
C LYS A 23 1.62 -7.72 23.98
N LEU A 24 1.41 -6.95 22.91
CA LEU A 24 0.09 -6.47 22.50
C LEU A 24 -0.70 -7.62 21.82
N LYS A 25 -0.03 -8.40 20.99
CA LYS A 25 -0.59 -9.63 20.39
C LYS A 25 -0.52 -10.79 21.37
N LYS A 26 -1.63 -11.50 21.53
CA LYS A 26 -1.68 -12.74 22.35
C LYS A 26 -0.72 -13.82 21.86
N SER A 27 -0.37 -13.82 20.57
CA SER A 27 0.54 -14.79 19.94
C SER A 27 2.01 -14.62 20.34
N GLY A 28 2.39 -13.51 20.99
CA GLY A 28 3.78 -13.18 21.33
C GLY A 28 4.64 -12.77 20.12
N LYS A 29 4.09 -12.72 18.91
CA LYS A 29 4.79 -12.21 17.73
C LYS A 29 5.16 -10.72 17.92
N LYS A 30 6.12 -10.22 17.11
CA LYS A 30 6.47 -8.80 17.08
C LYS A 30 5.23 -7.95 16.78
N ASP A 31 5.06 -6.84 17.48
CA ASP A 31 3.84 -6.02 17.44
C ASP A 31 4.06 -4.53 17.69
N MET A 32 5.33 -4.11 17.82
CA MET A 32 5.70 -2.70 17.86
C MET A 32 6.93 -2.46 17.02
N ALA A 33 6.87 -1.45 16.15
CA ALA A 33 7.97 -1.02 15.27
C ALA A 33 8.27 0.46 15.46
N LEU A 34 9.53 0.83 15.31
CA LEU A 34 9.98 2.22 15.23
C LEU A 34 10.86 2.39 14.00
N ILE A 35 10.54 3.39 13.18
CA ILE A 35 11.37 3.87 12.08
C ILE A 35 11.91 5.23 12.49
N TYR A 36 13.21 5.45 12.35
CA TYR A 36 13.87 6.67 12.76
C TYR A 36 14.84 7.17 11.69
N SER A 37 14.76 8.45 11.38
CA SER A 37 15.75 9.16 10.56
C SER A 37 16.70 9.92 11.47
N GLU A 38 18.01 9.66 11.36
CA GLU A 38 19.05 10.38 12.13
C GLU A 38 19.09 11.87 11.78
N GLU A 39 18.71 12.22 10.54
CA GLU A 39 18.60 13.60 10.07
C GLU A 39 17.13 14.03 9.91
N LYS A 40 16.90 15.33 9.99
CA LYS A 40 15.57 15.92 9.76
C LYS A 40 15.10 15.61 8.36
N ALA A 41 13.96 14.92 8.27
CA ALA A 41 13.36 14.56 7.00
C ALA A 41 12.12 15.43 6.72
N VAL A 42 11.86 15.71 5.45
CA VAL A 42 10.54 16.15 5.01
C VAL A 42 9.65 14.93 4.81
N SER A 43 8.36 15.07 5.07
CA SER A 43 7.39 13.98 4.88
C SER A 43 6.23 14.40 4.00
N ALA A 44 5.69 13.41 3.29
CA ALA A 44 4.38 13.50 2.64
C ALA A 44 3.55 12.28 3.04
N ALA A 45 2.23 12.46 3.16
CA ALA A 45 1.35 11.36 3.50
C ALA A 45 -0.03 11.50 2.85
N VAL A 46 -0.68 10.36 2.67
CA VAL A 46 -2.09 10.24 2.29
C VAL A 46 -2.80 9.35 3.31
N PHE A 47 -4.06 9.67 3.59
CA PHE A 47 -4.83 9.08 4.68
C PHE A 47 -6.18 8.57 4.20
N THR A 48 -6.78 7.64 4.94
CA THR A 48 -8.12 7.13 4.68
C THR A 48 -9.17 8.26 4.62
N LYS A 49 -10.10 8.12 3.67
CA LYS A 49 -11.31 8.97 3.60
C LYS A 49 -12.48 8.41 4.41
N ASN A 50 -12.31 7.27 5.08
CA ASN A 50 -13.32 6.75 5.97
C ASN A 50 -13.67 7.82 7.03
N LEU A 51 -14.95 8.02 7.28
CA LEU A 51 -15.41 9.00 8.27
C LEU A 51 -15.11 8.56 9.70
N ALA A 52 -15.06 7.24 9.95
CA ALA A 52 -14.67 6.66 11.24
C ALA A 52 -13.13 6.58 11.38
N LYS A 53 -12.44 7.72 11.25
CA LYS A 53 -10.98 7.77 11.37
C LYS A 53 -10.49 7.34 12.73
N ALA A 54 -9.47 6.47 12.76
CA ALA A 54 -8.78 6.09 13.99
C ALA A 54 -8.03 7.28 14.61
N ALA A 55 -7.79 7.22 15.91
CA ALA A 55 -7.10 8.27 16.66
C ALA A 55 -5.70 8.60 16.09
N PRO A 56 -4.85 7.63 15.69
CA PRO A 56 -3.58 7.91 15.03
C PRO A 56 -3.73 8.75 13.76
N ILE A 57 -4.72 8.44 12.91
CA ILE A 57 -4.96 9.17 11.67
C ILE A 57 -5.32 10.63 11.93
N ILE A 58 -6.16 10.88 12.95
CA ILE A 58 -6.54 12.26 13.33
C ILE A 58 -5.30 13.05 13.75
N LEU A 59 -4.41 12.45 14.53
CA LEU A 59 -3.18 13.09 14.99
C LEU A 59 -2.18 13.30 13.85
N ASP A 60 -1.97 12.30 13.00
CA ASP A 60 -0.95 12.37 11.96
C ASP A 60 -1.33 13.34 10.82
N ILE A 61 -2.62 13.60 10.58
CA ILE A 61 -3.07 14.67 9.69
C ILE A 61 -2.59 16.06 10.19
N GLU A 62 -2.41 16.23 11.50
CA GLU A 62 -1.84 17.44 12.09
C GLU A 62 -0.31 17.42 12.00
N HIS A 63 0.32 16.32 12.46
CA HIS A 63 1.77 16.20 12.56
C HIS A 63 2.48 16.26 11.19
N VAL A 64 1.91 15.68 10.13
CA VAL A 64 2.49 15.71 8.79
C VAL A 64 2.61 17.13 8.20
N LYS A 65 1.85 18.09 8.73
CA LYS A 65 1.95 19.50 8.32
C LYS A 65 3.23 20.16 8.83
N ASN A 66 3.84 19.60 9.86
CA ASN A 66 5.07 20.12 10.44
C ASN A 66 6.20 20.12 9.40
N LYS A 67 7.18 21.00 9.57
CA LYS A 67 8.30 21.14 8.63
C LYS A 67 9.12 19.86 8.50
N ASN A 68 9.35 19.19 9.62
CA ASN A 68 10.18 17.99 9.72
C ASN A 68 9.41 16.82 10.36
N THR A 69 9.78 15.62 9.98
CA THR A 69 9.38 14.36 10.60
C THR A 69 10.62 13.50 10.73
N GLN A 70 10.88 12.91 11.90
CA GLN A 70 12.08 12.09 12.11
C GLN A 70 11.78 10.67 12.60
N ALA A 71 10.57 10.42 13.14
CA ALA A 71 10.23 9.09 13.62
C ALA A 71 8.80 8.69 13.25
N ILE A 72 8.59 7.38 13.15
CA ILE A 72 7.26 6.78 12.99
C ILE A 72 7.19 5.60 13.96
N ILE A 73 6.30 5.69 14.96
CA ILE A 73 6.00 4.61 15.89
C ILE A 73 4.74 3.87 15.41
N VAL A 74 4.79 2.55 15.38
CA VAL A 74 3.68 1.71 14.92
C VAL A 74 3.42 0.60 15.92
N ASN A 75 2.16 0.40 16.30
CA ASN A 75 1.75 -0.83 16.98
C ASN A 75 0.79 -1.66 16.11
N SER A 76 0.88 -2.97 16.23
CA SER A 76 -0.07 -3.91 15.64
C SER A 76 -0.75 -4.77 16.72
N GLY A 77 -1.94 -5.31 16.39
CA GLY A 77 -2.78 -6.05 17.33
C GLY A 77 -3.94 -5.24 17.93
N ASN A 78 -3.85 -3.91 17.91
CA ASN A 78 -4.91 -2.99 18.32
C ASN A 78 -4.88 -1.77 17.42
N ALA A 79 -6.02 -1.41 16.84
CA ALA A 79 -6.15 -0.33 15.85
C ALA A 79 -6.25 1.07 16.47
N ASN A 80 -6.49 1.19 17.76
CA ASN A 80 -6.81 2.46 18.43
C ASN A 80 -7.90 3.25 17.65
N SER A 81 -8.88 2.53 17.15
CA SER A 81 -10.00 3.05 16.37
C SER A 81 -11.30 2.91 17.15
N CYS A 82 -12.21 3.89 17.03
CA CYS A 82 -13.45 3.98 17.79
C CYS A 82 -13.22 4.02 19.32
N THR A 83 -12.13 4.63 19.76
CA THR A 83 -11.68 4.71 21.17
C THR A 83 -11.91 6.10 21.81
N GLY A 84 -12.51 7.02 21.05
CA GLY A 84 -12.88 8.35 21.52
C GLY A 84 -11.69 9.21 21.94
N ASN A 85 -11.94 10.15 22.87
CA ASN A 85 -10.90 11.07 23.35
C ASN A 85 -9.74 10.36 24.05
N THR A 86 -10.00 9.25 24.73
CA THR A 86 -8.97 8.43 25.36
C THR A 86 -8.00 7.89 24.33
N GLY A 87 -8.50 7.36 23.20
CA GLY A 87 -7.64 6.88 22.12
C GLY A 87 -6.77 7.98 21.53
N LEU A 88 -7.30 9.20 21.35
CA LEU A 88 -6.53 10.34 20.86
C LEU A 88 -5.46 10.77 21.88
N ALA A 89 -5.77 10.79 23.18
CA ALA A 89 -4.80 11.06 24.24
C ALA A 89 -3.68 9.98 24.24
N ASN A 90 -4.04 8.72 24.07
CA ASN A 90 -3.08 7.62 23.97
C ASN A 90 -2.15 7.75 22.74
N ALA A 91 -2.68 8.12 21.57
CA ALA A 91 -1.88 8.38 20.39
C ALA A 91 -0.88 9.53 20.61
N ARG A 92 -1.31 10.64 21.22
CA ARG A 92 -0.44 11.76 21.61
C ARG A 92 0.65 11.31 22.60
N LYS A 93 0.28 10.53 23.60
CA LYS A 93 1.24 10.00 24.59
C LYS A 93 2.31 9.13 23.93
N MET A 94 1.95 8.33 22.92
CA MET A 94 2.93 7.54 22.17
C MET A 94 3.96 8.44 21.45
N THR A 95 3.52 9.52 20.79
CA THR A 95 4.44 10.44 20.12
C THR A 95 5.32 11.21 21.09
N GLU A 96 4.78 11.65 22.23
CA GLU A 96 5.52 12.30 23.32
C GLU A 96 6.62 11.38 23.89
N LEU A 97 6.29 10.14 24.20
CA LEU A 97 7.24 9.17 24.76
C LEU A 97 8.42 8.88 23.81
N VAL A 98 8.14 8.73 22.50
CA VAL A 98 9.21 8.55 21.49
C VAL A 98 10.04 9.82 21.37
N ALA A 99 9.40 10.98 21.33
CA ALA A 99 10.07 12.26 21.21
C ALA A 99 11.01 12.53 22.39
N ASP A 100 10.55 12.31 23.60
CA ASP A 100 11.36 12.50 24.83
C ASP A 100 12.62 11.64 24.80
N LYS A 101 12.51 10.37 24.39
CA LYS A 101 13.64 9.44 24.34
C LYS A 101 14.63 9.71 23.21
N LEU A 102 14.18 10.29 22.08
CA LEU A 102 15.00 10.61 20.92
C LEU A 102 15.45 12.07 20.86
N GLY A 103 15.03 12.91 21.82
CA GLY A 103 15.35 14.34 21.82
C GLY A 103 14.63 15.12 20.71
N LEU A 104 13.44 14.68 20.32
CA LEU A 104 12.60 15.26 19.28
C LEU A 104 11.45 16.07 19.90
N LYS A 105 10.70 16.77 19.04
CA LYS A 105 9.38 17.29 19.40
C LYS A 105 8.31 16.25 19.07
N ALA A 106 7.22 16.22 19.84
CA ALA A 106 6.13 15.25 19.62
C ALA A 106 5.54 15.32 18.20
N GLU A 107 5.45 16.52 17.65
CA GLU A 107 4.97 16.76 16.27
C GLU A 107 5.96 16.36 15.16
N GLU A 108 7.19 15.96 15.50
CA GLU A 108 8.17 15.36 14.59
C GLU A 108 8.06 13.83 14.54
N VAL A 109 7.12 13.26 15.32
CA VAL A 109 6.84 11.83 15.40
C VAL A 109 5.45 11.54 14.83
N LEU A 110 5.35 10.63 13.87
CA LEU A 110 4.08 10.06 13.40
C LEU A 110 3.76 8.80 14.22
N VAL A 111 2.47 8.49 14.38
CA VAL A 111 2.00 7.33 15.13
C VAL A 111 1.00 6.54 14.31
N GLN A 112 1.17 5.23 14.21
CA GLN A 112 0.20 4.37 13.55
C GLN A 112 -0.17 3.15 14.40
N SER A 113 -1.39 2.67 14.20
CA SER A 113 -1.93 1.50 14.87
C SER A 113 -2.70 0.64 13.88
N THR A 114 -2.70 -0.68 14.06
CA THR A 114 -3.47 -1.61 13.24
C THR A 114 -3.89 -2.83 14.06
N GLY A 115 -5.05 -3.39 13.79
CA GLY A 115 -5.58 -4.58 14.47
C GLY A 115 -7.03 -4.42 14.91
N ILE A 116 -7.37 -4.85 16.12
CA ILE A 116 -8.73 -4.88 16.65
C ILE A 116 -9.26 -3.45 16.86
N ILE A 117 -10.50 -3.21 16.43
CA ILE A 117 -11.24 -1.95 16.57
C ILE A 117 -12.05 -1.96 17.87
N GLY A 118 -12.26 -0.78 18.51
CA GLY A 118 -13.13 -0.60 19.66
C GLY A 118 -12.53 -0.98 21.03
N VAL A 119 -11.24 -1.35 21.06
CA VAL A 119 -10.54 -1.71 22.29
C VAL A 119 -9.51 -0.64 22.63
N GLN A 120 -9.46 -0.21 23.90
CA GLN A 120 -8.46 0.73 24.38
C GLN A 120 -7.05 0.13 24.35
N LEU A 121 -6.04 0.95 24.06
CA LEU A 121 -4.64 0.54 24.15
C LEU A 121 -4.26 0.24 25.61
N ASP A 122 -3.53 -0.86 25.81
CA ASP A 122 -2.84 -1.16 27.07
C ASP A 122 -1.58 -0.27 27.16
N MET A 123 -1.74 0.90 27.79
CA MET A 123 -0.68 1.92 27.81
C MET A 123 0.54 1.49 28.60
N GLU A 124 0.40 0.62 29.60
CA GLU A 124 1.56 0.06 30.32
C GLU A 124 2.47 -0.75 29.37
N LYS A 125 1.87 -1.59 28.52
CA LYS A 125 2.62 -2.34 27.50
C LYS A 125 3.19 -1.41 26.42
N ILE A 126 2.45 -0.39 26.02
CA ILE A 126 2.90 0.61 25.05
C ILE A 126 4.13 1.35 25.57
N GLU A 127 4.11 1.87 26.79
CA GLU A 127 5.21 2.62 27.42
C GLU A 127 6.47 1.74 27.53
N ASN A 128 6.33 0.54 28.09
CA ASN A 128 7.42 -0.45 28.17
C ASN A 128 7.94 -0.88 26.77
N GLY A 129 7.06 -0.93 25.78
CA GLY A 129 7.40 -1.24 24.40
C GLY A 129 8.19 -0.12 23.74
N ILE A 130 7.77 1.14 23.92
CA ILE A 130 8.46 2.32 23.37
C ILE A 130 9.88 2.42 23.91
N GLU A 131 10.08 2.16 25.19
CA GLU A 131 11.43 2.11 25.78
C GLU A 131 12.33 1.13 25.02
N LYS A 132 11.85 -0.08 24.83
CA LYS A 132 12.62 -1.15 24.15
C LYS A 132 12.84 -0.87 22.68
N VAL A 133 11.87 -0.33 21.92
CA VAL A 133 12.09 -0.05 20.49
C VAL A 133 13.12 1.07 20.30
N VAL A 134 13.18 2.04 21.20
CA VAL A 134 14.22 3.08 21.10
C VAL A 134 15.60 2.51 21.43
N GLU A 135 15.73 1.69 22.48
CA GLU A 135 17.00 1.04 22.85
C GLU A 135 17.53 0.08 21.77
N ASN A 136 16.65 -0.52 20.99
CA ASN A 136 17.00 -1.51 19.96
C ASN A 136 17.03 -0.96 18.52
N LEU A 137 17.00 0.38 18.33
CA LEU A 137 17.14 0.98 17.01
C LEU A 137 18.47 0.58 16.37
N SER A 138 18.41 0.09 15.12
CA SER A 138 19.55 -0.48 14.42
C SER A 138 19.48 -0.21 12.91
N GLU A 139 20.61 -0.19 12.25
CA GLU A 139 20.76 -0.19 10.81
C GLU A 139 20.35 -1.54 10.17
N ASP A 140 20.25 -2.60 10.97
CA ASP A 140 19.84 -3.94 10.54
C ASP A 140 18.37 -4.26 10.89
N GLY A 141 17.65 -3.32 11.52
CA GLY A 141 16.30 -3.54 12.06
C GLY A 141 15.15 -3.48 11.05
N GLY A 142 15.42 -3.30 9.76
CA GLY A 142 14.39 -3.11 8.73
C GLY A 142 13.40 -4.27 8.61
N ILE A 143 13.91 -5.52 8.56
CA ILE A 143 13.06 -6.72 8.48
C ILE A 143 12.22 -6.91 9.75
N ASP A 144 12.76 -6.55 10.91
CA ASP A 144 12.07 -6.64 12.17
C ASP A 144 10.91 -5.65 12.27
N ALA A 145 11.14 -4.41 11.81
CA ALA A 145 10.11 -3.40 11.71
C ALA A 145 8.97 -3.85 10.76
N ALA A 146 9.31 -4.34 9.57
CA ALA A 146 8.34 -4.84 8.60
C ALA A 146 7.54 -6.04 9.14
N THR A 147 8.17 -6.93 9.93
CA THR A 147 7.49 -8.04 10.60
C THR A 147 6.54 -7.55 11.70
N ALA A 148 6.93 -6.54 12.47
CA ALA A 148 6.16 -6.06 13.61
C ALA A 148 4.85 -5.37 13.22
N ILE A 149 4.77 -4.78 12.02
CA ILE A 149 3.55 -4.13 11.53
C ILE A 149 2.50 -5.09 10.96
N MET A 150 2.85 -6.35 10.66
CA MET A 150 1.96 -7.35 10.09
C MET A 150 0.80 -7.69 11.05
N THR A 151 -0.35 -8.08 10.48
CA THR A 151 -1.52 -8.60 11.24
C THR A 151 -1.89 -10.00 10.74
N THR A 152 -2.75 -10.09 9.74
CA THR A 152 -3.14 -11.32 9.06
C THR A 152 -2.25 -11.64 7.85
N ASP A 153 -1.28 -10.80 7.57
CA ASP A 153 -0.29 -10.95 6.51
C ASP A 153 0.46 -12.29 6.62
N THR A 154 0.71 -12.94 5.47
CA THR A 154 1.39 -14.25 5.43
C THR A 154 2.89 -14.12 5.18
N PHE A 155 3.34 -13.00 4.61
CA PHE A 155 4.76 -12.69 4.38
C PHE A 155 5.06 -11.20 4.53
N VAL A 156 6.33 -10.88 4.77
CA VAL A 156 6.83 -9.50 4.87
C VAL A 156 6.83 -8.84 3.48
N LYS A 157 6.28 -7.63 3.38
CA LYS A 157 6.20 -6.85 2.15
C LYS A 157 7.16 -5.68 2.21
N GLN A 158 8.24 -5.74 1.45
CA GLN A 158 9.26 -4.70 1.38
C GLN A 158 9.98 -4.70 0.04
N ILE A 159 10.59 -3.57 -0.31
CA ILE A 159 11.40 -3.38 -1.51
C ILE A 159 12.38 -2.24 -1.29
N CYS A 160 13.58 -2.35 -1.87
CA CYS A 160 14.57 -1.27 -1.93
C CYS A 160 15.10 -1.13 -3.36
N LEU A 161 15.17 0.11 -3.84
CA LEU A 161 15.75 0.47 -5.14
C LEU A 161 16.94 1.41 -4.96
N GLU A 162 18.02 1.16 -5.71
CA GLU A 162 19.11 2.11 -5.93
C GLU A 162 18.86 2.84 -7.27
N ILE A 163 19.00 4.14 -7.25
CA ILE A 163 18.88 5.03 -8.41
C ILE A 163 20.06 5.99 -8.48
N GLU A 164 20.21 6.65 -9.61
CA GLU A 164 21.13 7.76 -9.79
C GLU A 164 20.35 9.05 -10.05
N ILE A 165 20.65 10.09 -9.30
CA ILE A 165 20.03 11.42 -9.40
C ILE A 165 21.14 12.43 -9.62
N ALA A 166 21.22 13.01 -10.83
CA ALA A 166 22.23 14.01 -11.19
C ALA A 166 23.66 13.59 -10.78
N GLY A 167 24.03 12.32 -11.06
CA GLY A 167 25.35 11.76 -10.75
C GLY A 167 25.55 11.36 -9.28
N LYS A 168 24.53 11.41 -8.44
CA LYS A 168 24.53 10.94 -7.05
C LYS A 168 23.73 9.66 -6.91
N LYS A 169 24.27 8.68 -6.18
CA LYS A 169 23.51 7.48 -5.81
C LYS A 169 22.54 7.81 -4.69
N ALA A 170 21.31 7.39 -4.87
CA ALA A 170 20.25 7.51 -3.89
C ALA A 170 19.48 6.19 -3.78
N LYS A 171 18.79 5.99 -2.67
CA LYS A 171 17.92 4.84 -2.45
C LYS A 171 16.51 5.26 -2.12
N VAL A 172 15.56 4.45 -2.60
CA VAL A 172 14.14 4.52 -2.22
C VAL A 172 13.73 3.15 -1.75
N ALA A 173 13.31 3.04 -0.51
CA ALA A 173 12.88 1.78 0.06
C ALA A 173 11.53 1.93 0.76
N GLY A 174 10.77 0.84 0.79
CA GLY A 174 9.48 0.85 1.45
C GLY A 174 9.13 -0.49 2.07
N MET A 175 8.29 -0.44 3.08
CA MET A 175 7.64 -1.59 3.69
C MET A 175 6.15 -1.31 3.85
N CYS A 176 5.31 -2.34 3.80
CA CYS A 176 3.88 -2.20 4.03
C CYS A 176 3.28 -3.44 4.70
N LYS A 177 2.06 -3.27 5.20
CA LYS A 177 1.19 -4.35 5.65
C LYS A 177 -0.20 -4.18 5.06
N GLY A 178 -0.88 -5.28 4.87
CA GLY A 178 -2.27 -5.34 4.46
C GLY A 178 -2.57 -6.69 3.84
N SER A 179 -3.72 -7.28 4.21
CA SER A 179 -4.20 -8.56 3.76
C SER A 179 -5.74 -8.62 3.71
N GLY A 180 -6.43 -8.15 4.76
CA GLY A 180 -7.89 -7.95 4.80
C GLY A 180 -8.28 -6.50 5.06
N MET A 181 -9.56 -6.17 4.82
CA MET A 181 -10.13 -4.81 4.84
C MET A 181 -9.35 -3.89 3.87
N ILE A 182 -9.22 -4.32 2.61
CA ILE A 182 -8.42 -3.66 1.58
C ILE A 182 -9.28 -3.21 0.40
N HIS A 183 -9.69 -1.95 0.43
CA HIS A 183 -10.30 -1.21 -0.69
C HIS A 183 -9.96 0.28 -0.57
N PRO A 184 -8.73 0.70 -0.91
CA PRO A 184 -8.32 2.07 -0.72
C PRO A 184 -9.13 3.06 -1.54
N ASN A 185 -9.65 4.07 -0.84
CA ASN A 185 -10.06 5.34 -1.40
C ASN A 185 -9.23 6.42 -0.69
N MET A 186 -7.95 6.57 -1.08
CA MET A 186 -6.84 7.24 -0.40
C MET A 186 -6.30 6.45 0.82
N ALA A 187 -5.91 5.21 0.58
CA ALA A 187 -5.19 4.22 1.40
C ALA A 187 -6.05 3.28 2.27
N THR A 188 -5.89 1.94 2.09
CA THR A 188 -6.41 0.89 3.01
C THR A 188 -5.29 -0.06 3.40
N MET A 189 -4.26 0.46 4.10
CA MET A 189 -3.08 -0.28 4.52
C MET A 189 -2.15 0.64 5.30
N LEU A 190 -1.08 0.11 5.87
CA LEU A 190 0.04 0.92 6.33
C LEU A 190 1.21 0.74 5.37
N SER A 191 1.71 1.84 4.82
CA SER A 191 2.92 1.85 3.99
C SER A 191 3.85 2.97 4.40
N PHE A 192 5.10 2.61 4.60
CA PHE A 192 6.17 3.51 5.01
C PHE A 192 7.28 3.42 3.98
N THR A 193 7.46 4.50 3.23
CA THR A 193 8.55 4.67 2.27
C THR A 193 9.58 5.63 2.84
N VAL A 194 10.85 5.36 2.66
CA VAL A 194 11.96 6.22 3.07
C VAL A 194 12.91 6.43 1.89
N THR A 195 13.57 7.58 1.85
CA THR A 195 14.58 7.90 0.85
C THR A 195 15.60 8.89 1.39
N ASP A 196 16.82 8.83 0.88
CA ASP A 196 17.86 9.80 1.15
C ASP A 196 17.89 10.97 0.15
N VAL A 197 16.94 11.06 -0.76
CA VAL A 197 16.82 12.13 -1.75
C VAL A 197 16.49 13.46 -1.06
N ASN A 198 17.12 14.56 -1.53
CA ASN A 198 16.84 15.93 -1.10
C ASN A 198 15.76 16.56 -2.01
N ILE A 199 14.58 16.82 -1.46
CA ILE A 199 13.42 17.34 -2.19
C ILE A 199 12.62 18.35 -1.35
N GLU A 200 11.94 19.30 -2.03
CA GLU A 200 11.03 20.23 -1.37
C GLU A 200 9.75 19.50 -0.89
N LYS A 201 9.33 19.80 0.34
CA LYS A 201 8.17 19.14 1.00
C LYS A 201 6.89 19.22 0.19
N SER A 202 6.54 20.40 -0.31
CA SER A 202 5.31 20.61 -1.09
C SER A 202 5.31 19.81 -2.40
N LEU A 203 6.47 19.73 -3.05
CA LEU A 203 6.64 18.95 -4.27
C LEU A 203 6.56 17.46 -4.00
N LEU A 204 7.17 16.98 -2.89
CA LEU A 204 7.06 15.60 -2.45
C LEU A 204 5.60 15.21 -2.16
N GLN A 205 4.83 16.09 -1.49
CA GLN A 205 3.42 15.83 -1.22
C GLN A 205 2.59 15.74 -2.50
N LYS A 206 2.81 16.65 -3.47
CA LYS A 206 2.14 16.59 -4.79
C LYS A 206 2.45 15.28 -5.49
N MET A 207 3.74 14.96 -5.64
CA MET A 207 4.23 13.74 -6.29
C MET A 207 3.67 12.47 -5.62
N PHE A 208 3.73 12.40 -4.29
CA PHE A 208 3.28 11.24 -3.55
C PHE A 208 1.76 11.03 -3.61
N SER A 209 0.98 12.12 -3.63
CA SER A 209 -0.47 12.05 -3.79
C SER A 209 -0.86 11.48 -5.17
N GLU A 210 -0.19 11.90 -6.24
CA GLU A 210 -0.38 11.35 -7.59
C GLU A 210 0.01 9.86 -7.66
N ILE A 211 1.12 9.49 -7.03
CA ILE A 211 1.60 8.10 -6.98
C ILE A 211 0.60 7.22 -6.23
N ALA A 212 0.15 7.63 -5.06
CA ALA A 212 -0.83 6.88 -4.27
C ALA A 212 -2.15 6.67 -5.02
N ASP A 213 -2.59 7.66 -5.81
CA ASP A 213 -3.80 7.56 -6.62
C ASP A 213 -3.69 6.55 -7.78
N ASN A 214 -2.47 6.27 -8.25
CA ASN A 214 -2.19 5.33 -9.33
C ASN A 214 -1.65 3.98 -8.85
N THR A 215 -1.43 3.80 -7.55
CA THR A 215 -0.89 2.57 -6.95
C THR A 215 -1.83 2.04 -5.86
N PHE A 216 -1.76 2.55 -4.65
CA PHE A 216 -2.56 2.06 -3.53
C PHE A 216 -4.07 2.22 -3.75
N ASN A 217 -4.53 3.32 -4.36
CA ASN A 217 -5.95 3.48 -4.68
C ASN A 217 -6.44 2.55 -5.79
N MET A 218 -5.54 1.84 -6.45
CA MET A 218 -5.84 0.89 -7.53
C MET A 218 -5.79 -0.57 -7.08
N ILE A 219 -5.79 -0.86 -5.76
CA ILE A 219 -5.91 -2.23 -5.26
C ILE A 219 -7.26 -2.49 -4.61
N SER A 220 -7.66 -3.77 -4.50
CA SER A 220 -8.78 -4.22 -3.68
C SER A 220 -8.65 -5.71 -3.34
N VAL A 221 -8.91 -6.07 -2.08
CA VAL A 221 -9.09 -7.46 -1.64
C VAL A 221 -10.57 -7.78 -1.45
N ASP A 222 -11.29 -7.01 -0.67
CA ASP A 222 -12.65 -7.33 -0.20
C ASP A 222 -13.68 -6.21 -0.38
N GLY A 223 -13.24 -5.04 -0.84
CA GLY A 223 -14.14 -3.90 -1.04
C GLY A 223 -14.34 -3.02 0.20
N ASP A 224 -13.71 -3.36 1.35
CA ASP A 224 -13.89 -2.65 2.61
C ASP A 224 -12.76 -1.65 2.87
N THR A 225 -13.12 -0.39 3.19
CA THR A 225 -12.16 0.69 3.48
C THR A 225 -11.91 0.79 4.98
N SER A 226 -10.66 0.66 5.40
CA SER A 226 -10.25 0.70 6.81
C SER A 226 -10.33 2.10 7.43
N THR A 227 -10.31 2.14 8.75
CA THR A 227 -10.27 3.35 9.58
C THR A 227 -8.87 3.89 9.82
N ASN A 228 -7.82 3.09 9.53
CA ASN A 228 -6.44 3.34 9.96
C ASN A 228 -5.44 3.60 8.83
N ASP A 229 -5.91 3.71 7.59
CA ASP A 229 -5.02 3.69 6.45
C ASP A 229 -4.16 4.92 6.32
N MET A 230 -2.87 4.66 6.12
CA MET A 230 -1.87 5.69 5.84
C MET A 230 -0.79 5.14 4.93
N ALA A 231 -0.47 5.89 3.88
CA ALA A 231 0.81 5.77 3.18
C ALA A 231 1.61 7.04 3.41
N CYS A 232 2.89 6.91 3.75
CA CYS A 232 3.77 8.06 3.89
C CYS A 232 5.16 7.81 3.29
N VAL A 233 5.85 8.91 3.01
CA VAL A 233 7.24 8.93 2.59
C VAL A 233 8.02 9.93 3.43
N LEU A 234 9.23 9.52 3.90
CA LEU A 234 10.22 10.38 4.54
C LEU A 234 11.42 10.56 3.61
N ALA A 235 11.88 11.79 3.42
CA ALA A 235 13.05 12.14 2.62
C ALA A 235 14.02 12.97 3.46
N ASN A 236 15.20 12.40 3.79
CA ASN A 236 16.17 13.02 4.70
C ASN A 236 17.32 13.78 4.01
N GLY A 237 17.44 13.71 2.69
CA GLY A 237 18.41 14.49 1.91
C GLY A 237 19.86 14.01 1.95
N LEU A 238 20.17 12.87 2.55
CA LEU A 238 21.53 12.38 2.75
C LEU A 238 22.21 11.82 1.47
N ALA A 239 21.47 11.71 0.34
CA ALA A 239 22.07 11.37 -0.96
C ALA A 239 23.02 12.46 -1.47
N GLY A 240 22.84 13.70 -1.00
CA GLY A 240 23.69 14.84 -1.38
C GLY A 240 23.44 15.35 -2.80
N ASN A 241 22.29 15.07 -3.36
CA ASN A 241 21.83 15.71 -4.59
C ASN A 241 21.42 17.17 -4.32
N GLU A 242 21.49 18.01 -5.35
CA GLU A 242 20.85 19.34 -5.30
C GLU A 242 19.35 19.16 -4.98
N LYS A 243 18.81 20.08 -4.17
CA LYS A 243 17.41 20.00 -3.76
C LYS A 243 16.48 20.07 -4.97
N ILE A 244 15.65 19.06 -5.15
CA ILE A 244 14.59 19.01 -6.16
C ILE A 244 13.48 19.96 -5.68
N VAL A 245 13.29 21.09 -6.38
CA VAL A 245 12.36 22.17 -5.99
C VAL A 245 11.15 22.28 -6.92
N ASP A 246 11.25 21.76 -8.14
CA ASP A 246 10.20 21.74 -9.16
C ASP A 246 10.37 20.55 -10.12
N GLU A 247 9.43 20.42 -11.06
CA GLU A 247 9.40 19.32 -12.04
C GLU A 247 10.52 19.40 -13.09
N ASN A 248 11.20 20.56 -13.23
CA ASN A 248 12.33 20.77 -14.14
C ASN A 248 13.69 20.54 -13.45
N SER A 249 13.68 20.33 -12.14
CA SER A 249 14.91 20.05 -11.36
C SER A 249 15.57 18.75 -11.82
N ALA A 250 16.90 18.76 -11.91
CA ALA A 250 17.65 17.57 -12.27
C ALA A 250 17.35 16.43 -11.29
N GLY A 251 17.01 15.26 -11.83
CA GLY A 251 16.67 14.06 -11.05
C GLY A 251 15.21 13.95 -10.62
N TYR A 252 14.34 14.91 -10.96
CA TYR A 252 12.91 14.83 -10.63
C TYR A 252 12.25 13.59 -11.23
N GLU A 253 12.42 13.36 -12.53
CA GLU A 253 11.80 12.22 -13.23
C GLU A 253 12.35 10.88 -12.76
N GLU A 254 13.66 10.77 -12.51
CA GLU A 254 14.30 9.58 -11.98
C GLU A 254 13.73 9.23 -10.59
N PHE A 255 13.62 10.22 -9.72
CA PHE A 255 13.05 10.04 -8.40
C PHE A 255 11.55 9.67 -8.46
N LYS A 256 10.76 10.40 -9.27
CA LYS A 256 9.32 10.11 -9.46
C LYS A 256 9.09 8.68 -9.92
N LYS A 257 9.86 8.21 -10.90
CA LYS A 257 9.79 6.82 -11.40
C LYS A 257 10.16 5.79 -10.33
N ALA A 258 11.19 6.06 -9.52
CA ALA A 258 11.61 5.16 -8.47
C ALA A 258 10.58 5.10 -7.34
N LEU A 259 10.08 6.24 -6.91
CA LEU A 259 9.05 6.33 -5.88
C LEU A 259 7.75 5.66 -6.34
N TYR A 260 7.35 5.87 -7.60
CA TYR A 260 6.23 5.15 -8.21
C TYR A 260 6.46 3.63 -8.17
N LYS A 261 7.63 3.17 -8.63
CA LYS A 261 7.94 1.73 -8.70
C LYS A 261 7.92 1.06 -7.33
N VAL A 262 8.48 1.70 -6.30
CA VAL A 262 8.41 1.17 -4.92
C VAL A 262 6.96 1.02 -4.47
N ASN A 263 6.14 2.05 -4.64
CA ASN A 263 4.75 2.03 -4.17
C ASN A 263 3.86 1.11 -5.03
N GLU A 264 4.12 0.98 -6.33
CA GLU A 264 3.46 0.01 -7.20
C GLU A 264 3.73 -1.43 -6.74
N GLU A 265 4.99 -1.79 -6.48
CA GLU A 265 5.35 -3.13 -6.02
C GLU A 265 4.75 -3.43 -4.64
N LEU A 266 4.77 -2.47 -3.71
CA LEU A 266 4.14 -2.63 -2.40
C LEU A 266 2.62 -2.84 -2.55
N ALA A 267 1.95 -2.09 -3.42
CA ALA A 267 0.53 -2.26 -3.71
C ALA A 267 0.21 -3.66 -4.27
N LYS A 268 1.03 -4.15 -5.22
CA LYS A 268 0.91 -5.52 -5.76
C LYS A 268 1.11 -6.58 -4.69
N LEU A 269 2.10 -6.42 -3.80
CA LEU A 269 2.34 -7.36 -2.70
C LEU A 269 1.16 -7.43 -1.72
N ILE A 270 0.49 -6.30 -1.43
CA ILE A 270 -0.73 -6.26 -0.62
C ILE A 270 -1.85 -7.04 -1.32
N ALA A 271 -2.09 -6.78 -2.61
CA ALA A 271 -3.13 -7.48 -3.37
C ALA A 271 -2.85 -8.99 -3.49
N LYS A 272 -1.57 -9.38 -3.66
CA LYS A 272 -1.13 -10.77 -3.74
C LYS A 272 -1.35 -11.54 -2.43
N ASP A 273 -1.17 -10.86 -1.31
CA ASP A 273 -1.32 -11.44 0.06
C ASP A 273 -2.73 -11.20 0.64
N GLY A 274 -3.74 -10.98 -0.20
CA GLY A 274 -5.13 -10.88 0.25
C GLY A 274 -5.53 -12.11 1.06
N GLU A 275 -6.34 -11.93 2.12
CA GLU A 275 -6.77 -13.04 2.98
C GLU A 275 -7.38 -14.18 2.17
N GLY A 276 -6.79 -15.38 2.27
CA GLY A 276 -7.20 -16.56 1.52
C GLY A 276 -6.91 -16.51 0.01
N ALA A 277 -6.17 -15.52 -0.49
CA ALA A 277 -5.84 -15.40 -1.91
C ALA A 277 -4.96 -16.54 -2.41
N THR A 278 -5.25 -17.02 -3.62
CA THR A 278 -4.42 -18.01 -4.32
C THR A 278 -3.77 -17.42 -5.59
N LYS A 279 -4.26 -16.27 -6.05
CA LYS A 279 -3.80 -15.62 -7.30
C LYS A 279 -3.83 -14.11 -7.17
N LEU A 280 -2.81 -13.46 -7.73
CA LEU A 280 -2.84 -12.03 -8.04
C LEU A 280 -3.63 -11.82 -9.34
N ILE A 281 -4.57 -10.90 -9.32
CA ILE A 281 -5.31 -10.46 -10.51
C ILE A 281 -4.84 -9.05 -10.86
N GLN A 282 -4.42 -8.85 -12.10
CA GLN A 282 -4.13 -7.55 -12.67
C GLN A 282 -5.14 -7.24 -13.76
N VAL A 283 -5.81 -6.10 -13.68
CA VAL A 283 -6.75 -5.63 -14.71
C VAL A 283 -6.23 -4.34 -15.29
N THR A 284 -5.91 -4.36 -16.59
CA THR A 284 -5.48 -3.19 -17.36
C THR A 284 -6.57 -2.80 -18.33
N THR A 285 -7.04 -1.56 -18.23
CA THR A 285 -8.02 -0.96 -19.14
C THR A 285 -7.30 0.04 -20.04
N ASN A 286 -7.37 -0.17 -21.35
CA ASN A 286 -6.76 0.67 -22.37
C ASN A 286 -7.84 1.35 -23.24
N GLY A 287 -7.50 2.49 -23.84
CA GLY A 287 -8.35 3.14 -24.83
C GLY A 287 -9.59 3.80 -24.24
N ALA A 288 -9.54 4.28 -23.00
CA ALA A 288 -10.61 5.04 -22.37
C ALA A 288 -10.58 6.52 -22.78
N LYS A 289 -11.73 7.20 -22.74
CA LYS A 289 -11.85 8.64 -23.01
C LYS A 289 -11.11 9.49 -22.00
N THR A 290 -11.09 9.06 -20.74
CA THR A 290 -10.39 9.74 -19.64
C THR A 290 -9.66 8.73 -18.74
N LEU A 291 -8.62 9.20 -18.05
CA LEU A 291 -7.94 8.39 -17.02
C LEU A 291 -8.91 7.93 -15.92
N LYS A 292 -9.89 8.78 -15.56
CA LYS A 292 -10.91 8.47 -14.57
C LYS A 292 -11.77 7.27 -15.00
N ASP A 293 -12.16 7.20 -16.27
CA ASP A 293 -12.95 6.10 -16.80
C ASP A 293 -12.14 4.81 -16.88
N ALA A 294 -10.87 4.86 -17.30
CA ALA A 294 -9.97 3.72 -17.25
C ALA A 294 -9.85 3.15 -15.83
N LYS A 295 -9.64 4.02 -14.82
CA LYS A 295 -9.58 3.63 -13.41
C LYS A 295 -10.88 2.99 -12.91
N LYS A 296 -12.05 3.57 -13.24
CA LYS A 296 -13.35 3.04 -12.88
C LYS A 296 -13.55 1.62 -13.41
N VAL A 297 -13.24 1.38 -14.67
CA VAL A 297 -13.38 0.06 -15.31
C VAL A 297 -12.46 -0.95 -14.63
N SER A 298 -11.16 -0.69 -14.55
CA SER A 298 -10.21 -1.61 -13.92
C SER A 298 -10.58 -1.92 -12.48
N LYS A 299 -10.95 -0.89 -11.70
CA LYS A 299 -11.36 -1.03 -10.29
C LYS A 299 -12.66 -1.84 -10.15
N SER A 300 -13.67 -1.61 -11.01
CA SER A 300 -14.93 -2.33 -11.02
C SER A 300 -14.72 -3.83 -11.23
N VAL A 301 -13.84 -4.21 -12.14
CA VAL A 301 -13.59 -5.63 -12.43
C VAL A 301 -12.88 -6.32 -11.26
N ILE A 302 -11.82 -5.73 -10.68
CA ILE A 302 -11.12 -6.35 -9.54
C ILE A 302 -11.97 -6.44 -8.27
N THR A 303 -13.03 -5.65 -8.15
CA THR A 303 -13.95 -5.68 -6.99
C THR A 303 -15.15 -6.60 -7.17
N SER A 304 -15.38 -7.12 -8.37
CA SER A 304 -16.48 -8.03 -8.67
C SER A 304 -16.31 -9.38 -7.98
N SER A 305 -17.08 -9.66 -6.93
CA SER A 305 -17.05 -10.94 -6.23
C SER A 305 -17.32 -12.12 -7.15
N LEU A 306 -18.25 -11.97 -8.12
CA LEU A 306 -18.55 -13.01 -9.11
C LEU A 306 -17.34 -13.30 -10.01
N PHE A 307 -16.64 -12.27 -10.48
CA PHE A 307 -15.44 -12.45 -11.28
C PHE A 307 -14.29 -13.05 -10.47
N LYS A 308 -14.04 -12.55 -9.26
CA LYS A 308 -13.00 -13.09 -8.37
C LYS A 308 -13.23 -14.57 -8.04
N ALA A 309 -14.48 -14.98 -7.82
CA ALA A 309 -14.86 -16.39 -7.60
C ALA A 309 -14.66 -17.25 -8.87
N ALA A 310 -14.93 -16.70 -10.08
CA ALA A 310 -14.65 -17.39 -11.33
C ALA A 310 -13.13 -17.63 -11.52
N VAL A 311 -12.30 -16.62 -11.23
CA VAL A 311 -10.83 -16.75 -11.28
C VAL A 311 -10.34 -17.83 -10.31
N PHE A 312 -10.88 -17.88 -9.09
CA PHE A 312 -10.59 -18.93 -8.11
C PHE A 312 -10.92 -20.32 -8.67
N GLY A 313 -12.12 -20.47 -9.26
CA GLY A 313 -12.59 -21.73 -9.84
C GLY A 313 -11.91 -22.10 -11.18
N GLY A 314 -11.10 -21.21 -11.76
CA GLY A 314 -10.50 -21.42 -13.08
C GLY A 314 -11.48 -21.33 -14.24
N ASP A 315 -12.63 -20.68 -14.05
CA ASP A 315 -13.66 -20.46 -15.06
C ASP A 315 -13.36 -19.20 -15.89
N PRO A 316 -13.09 -19.31 -17.21
CA PRO A 316 -12.82 -18.15 -18.08
C PRO A 316 -14.09 -17.35 -18.39
N ASN A 317 -14.80 -16.92 -17.36
CA ASN A 317 -16.09 -16.26 -17.42
C ASN A 317 -16.01 -14.80 -17.87
N TRP A 318 -15.78 -14.58 -19.14
CA TRP A 318 -15.73 -13.24 -19.75
C TRP A 318 -17.02 -12.45 -19.55
N GLY A 319 -18.18 -13.11 -19.42
CA GLY A 319 -19.47 -12.46 -19.18
C GLY A 319 -19.50 -11.70 -17.85
N ARG A 320 -18.87 -12.25 -16.78
CA ARG A 320 -18.73 -11.56 -15.49
C ARG A 320 -17.79 -10.35 -15.59
N ILE A 321 -16.74 -10.44 -16.42
CA ILE A 321 -15.85 -9.30 -16.68
C ILE A 321 -16.63 -8.21 -17.40
N LEU A 322 -17.32 -8.54 -18.52
CA LEU A 322 -18.08 -7.57 -19.30
C LEU A 322 -19.23 -6.94 -18.48
N CYS A 323 -19.85 -7.71 -17.62
CA CYS A 323 -20.87 -7.20 -16.68
C CYS A 323 -20.25 -6.14 -15.73
N ALA A 324 -19.06 -6.43 -15.18
CA ALA A 324 -18.36 -5.48 -14.31
C ALA A 324 -17.90 -4.21 -15.05
N VAL A 325 -17.51 -4.33 -16.32
CA VAL A 325 -17.27 -3.17 -17.19
C VAL A 325 -18.53 -2.34 -17.36
N GLY A 326 -19.69 -3.00 -17.61
CA GLY A 326 -20.95 -2.33 -17.87
C GLY A 326 -21.51 -1.51 -16.70
N TYR A 327 -21.30 -1.94 -15.45
CA TYR A 327 -21.73 -1.18 -14.27
C TYR A 327 -20.64 -0.30 -13.63
N SER A 328 -19.50 -0.13 -14.30
CA SER A 328 -18.36 0.64 -13.79
C SER A 328 -18.60 2.14 -13.64
N GLU A 329 -19.75 2.65 -14.11
CA GLU A 329 -20.06 4.09 -14.19
C GLU A 329 -19.08 4.89 -15.06
N ALA A 330 -18.33 4.24 -15.93
CA ALA A 330 -17.45 4.90 -16.90
C ALA A 330 -18.25 5.29 -18.17
N ASP A 331 -17.83 6.35 -18.82
CA ASP A 331 -18.36 6.72 -20.13
C ASP A 331 -17.68 5.85 -21.19
N LEU A 332 -18.41 4.83 -21.69
CA LEU A 332 -17.89 3.85 -22.65
C LEU A 332 -18.99 3.32 -23.58
N MET A 333 -18.59 2.69 -24.68
CA MET A 333 -19.46 1.99 -25.61
C MET A 333 -19.20 0.49 -25.52
N ILE A 334 -20.18 -0.29 -25.06
CA ILE A 334 -20.04 -1.75 -24.88
C ILE A 334 -19.71 -2.47 -26.18
N ASP A 335 -20.25 -2.04 -27.30
CA ASP A 335 -20.03 -2.61 -28.64
C ASP A 335 -18.62 -2.36 -29.20
N LYS A 336 -17.77 -1.62 -28.48
CA LYS A 336 -16.35 -1.46 -28.78
C LYS A 336 -15.42 -2.26 -27.87
N VAL A 337 -15.94 -2.88 -26.81
CA VAL A 337 -15.13 -3.52 -25.75
C VAL A 337 -14.55 -4.85 -26.23
N ASN A 338 -13.23 -5.01 -26.12
CA ASN A 338 -12.53 -6.29 -26.28
C ASN A 338 -11.98 -6.73 -24.92
N ILE A 339 -11.96 -8.04 -24.65
CA ILE A 339 -11.44 -8.62 -23.42
C ILE A 339 -10.47 -9.76 -23.74
N PHE A 340 -9.31 -9.72 -23.08
CA PHE A 340 -8.27 -10.74 -23.19
C PHE A 340 -7.90 -11.26 -21.81
N LEU A 341 -7.66 -12.56 -21.72
CA LEU A 341 -7.01 -13.22 -20.59
C LEU A 341 -5.55 -13.48 -20.93
N LYS A 342 -4.62 -13.19 -19.99
CA LYS A 342 -3.18 -13.33 -20.22
C LYS A 342 -2.49 -13.85 -18.97
N ALA A 343 -1.46 -14.69 -19.15
CA ALA A 343 -0.47 -15.06 -18.14
C ALA A 343 0.88 -15.31 -18.82
N GLY A 344 1.89 -14.53 -18.45
CA GLY A 344 3.18 -14.56 -19.12
C GLY A 344 3.05 -14.32 -20.64
N ASN A 345 3.47 -15.29 -21.44
CA ASN A 345 3.38 -15.21 -22.90
C ASN A 345 2.07 -15.77 -23.49
N ASP A 346 1.26 -16.44 -22.69
CA ASP A 346 -0.04 -16.97 -23.12
C ASP A 346 -1.10 -15.88 -23.07
N MET A 347 -1.83 -15.68 -24.17
CA MET A 347 -2.95 -14.73 -24.27
C MET A 347 -4.08 -15.31 -25.11
N VAL A 348 -5.33 -15.05 -24.71
CA VAL A 348 -6.56 -15.47 -25.39
C VAL A 348 -7.56 -14.33 -25.38
N GLN A 349 -8.11 -13.97 -26.55
CA GLN A 349 -9.26 -13.06 -26.65
C GLN A 349 -10.53 -13.83 -26.33
N VAL A 350 -11.32 -13.37 -25.37
CA VAL A 350 -12.54 -14.05 -24.88
C VAL A 350 -13.81 -13.29 -25.21
N ALA A 351 -13.70 -11.98 -25.49
CA ALA A 351 -14.80 -11.17 -26.01
C ALA A 351 -14.29 -10.17 -27.03
N LYS A 352 -15.10 -9.87 -28.04
CA LYS A 352 -14.80 -8.88 -29.09
C LYS A 352 -16.04 -8.05 -29.41
N ASN A 353 -15.87 -6.73 -29.43
CA ASN A 353 -16.96 -5.78 -29.71
C ASN A 353 -18.18 -6.02 -28.81
N GLY A 354 -17.95 -6.26 -27.51
CA GLY A 354 -19.00 -6.52 -26.53
C GLY A 354 -19.73 -7.87 -26.67
N MET A 355 -19.24 -8.75 -27.54
CA MET A 355 -19.90 -10.03 -27.83
C MET A 355 -18.97 -11.22 -27.55
N ALA A 356 -19.59 -12.39 -27.36
CA ALA A 356 -18.89 -13.66 -27.26
C ALA A 356 -17.95 -13.87 -28.48
N GLN A 357 -16.78 -14.42 -28.20
CA GLN A 357 -15.81 -14.85 -29.20
C GLN A 357 -15.55 -16.33 -29.00
N ASP A 358 -15.44 -17.09 -30.13
CA ASP A 358 -14.91 -18.44 -30.06
C ASP A 358 -13.44 -18.40 -29.64
N PHE A 359 -13.08 -19.11 -28.57
CA PHE A 359 -11.72 -19.13 -28.06
C PHE A 359 -11.29 -20.51 -27.58
N ASN A 360 -9.99 -20.69 -27.44
CA ASN A 360 -9.41 -21.93 -26.94
C ASN A 360 -9.64 -22.03 -25.41
N ILE A 361 -10.69 -22.74 -25.00
CA ILE A 361 -11.07 -22.94 -23.60
C ILE A 361 -9.92 -23.56 -22.77
N PRO A 362 -9.28 -24.69 -23.17
CA PRO A 362 -8.15 -25.24 -22.43
C PRO A 362 -7.01 -24.28 -22.22
N LYS A 363 -6.71 -23.39 -23.19
CA LYS A 363 -5.69 -22.36 -23.05
C LYS A 363 -6.12 -21.28 -22.06
N ALA A 364 -7.38 -20.86 -22.07
CA ALA A 364 -7.93 -19.89 -21.14
C ALA A 364 -7.92 -20.42 -19.69
N GLU A 365 -8.31 -21.69 -19.48
CA GLU A 365 -8.23 -22.35 -18.19
C GLU A 365 -6.79 -22.48 -17.67
N LYS A 366 -5.82 -22.76 -18.57
CA LYS A 366 -4.40 -22.77 -18.24
C LYS A 366 -3.92 -21.39 -17.74
N ILE A 367 -4.34 -20.31 -18.40
CA ILE A 367 -4.03 -18.93 -17.99
C ILE A 367 -4.56 -18.67 -16.58
N LEU A 368 -5.79 -19.07 -16.27
CA LEU A 368 -6.41 -18.86 -14.97
C LEU A 368 -5.79 -19.70 -13.82
N LYS A 369 -4.95 -20.69 -14.13
CA LYS A 369 -4.18 -21.46 -13.14
C LYS A 369 -2.86 -20.80 -12.74
N ALA A 370 -2.45 -19.74 -13.42
CA ALA A 370 -1.21 -19.03 -13.10
C ALA A 370 -1.32 -18.28 -11.77
N GLU A 371 -0.17 -18.05 -11.08
CA GLU A 371 -0.10 -17.25 -9.86
C GLU A 371 -0.50 -15.78 -10.10
N THR A 372 -0.25 -15.27 -11.30
CA THR A 372 -0.67 -13.94 -11.74
C THR A 372 -1.52 -14.06 -13.00
N VAL A 373 -2.74 -13.57 -12.91
CA VAL A 373 -3.70 -13.53 -14.03
C VAL A 373 -3.89 -12.09 -14.44
N GLU A 374 -3.62 -11.81 -15.72
CA GLU A 374 -3.80 -10.49 -16.33
C GLU A 374 -5.10 -10.46 -17.15
N ILE A 375 -5.92 -9.46 -16.92
CA ILE A 375 -7.10 -9.15 -17.74
C ILE A 375 -6.81 -7.84 -18.47
N ILE A 376 -6.88 -7.89 -19.80
CA ILE A 376 -6.72 -6.70 -20.64
C ILE A 376 -8.09 -6.34 -21.20
N ILE A 377 -8.52 -5.11 -20.99
CA ILE A 377 -9.78 -4.56 -21.48
C ILE A 377 -9.45 -3.40 -22.41
N GLU A 378 -9.82 -3.54 -23.68
CA GLU A 378 -9.69 -2.47 -24.66
C GLU A 378 -11.06 -1.83 -24.86
N LEU A 379 -11.17 -0.54 -24.55
CA LEU A 379 -12.42 0.21 -24.74
C LEU A 379 -12.53 0.81 -26.14
N ASN A 380 -11.40 0.99 -26.86
CA ASN A 380 -11.33 1.52 -28.23
C ASN A 380 -12.07 2.86 -28.42
N ASP A 381 -12.05 3.73 -27.42
CA ASP A 381 -12.83 4.99 -27.41
C ASP A 381 -12.01 6.20 -26.93
N GLY A 382 -10.68 6.05 -26.81
CA GLY A 382 -9.73 7.08 -26.38
C GLY A 382 -8.31 6.54 -26.26
N GLU A 383 -7.46 7.23 -25.49
CA GLU A 383 -6.03 6.92 -25.36
C GLU A 383 -5.56 6.64 -23.91
N PHE A 384 -6.45 6.85 -22.94
CA PHE A 384 -6.07 6.70 -21.53
C PHE A 384 -6.07 5.23 -21.10
N GLU A 385 -5.14 4.93 -20.20
CA GLU A 385 -5.02 3.61 -19.59
C GLU A 385 -4.92 3.67 -18.07
N ALA A 386 -5.34 2.61 -17.40
CA ALA A 386 -5.14 2.41 -15.97
C ALA A 386 -5.06 0.92 -15.62
N THR A 387 -4.26 0.60 -14.61
CA THR A 387 -4.15 -0.76 -14.09
C THR A 387 -4.62 -0.81 -12.64
N ALA A 388 -5.35 -1.88 -12.28
CA ALA A 388 -5.74 -2.18 -10.92
C ALA A 388 -5.32 -3.60 -10.53
N TRP A 389 -5.05 -3.83 -9.25
CA TRP A 389 -4.63 -5.13 -8.72
C TRP A 389 -5.58 -5.61 -7.64
N GLY A 390 -5.86 -6.90 -7.65
CA GLY A 390 -6.69 -7.58 -6.69
C GLY A 390 -6.25 -9.02 -6.53
N CYS A 391 -7.06 -9.81 -5.85
CA CYS A 391 -6.88 -11.24 -5.73
C CYS A 391 -8.16 -11.99 -6.05
N ASP A 392 -8.10 -13.29 -6.22
CA ASP A 392 -9.26 -14.17 -6.33
C ASP A 392 -10.03 -14.24 -4.99
N LEU A 393 -11.22 -14.81 -5.01
CA LEU A 393 -12.08 -15.01 -3.82
C LEU A 393 -12.23 -16.51 -3.56
N SER A 394 -11.52 -16.99 -2.56
CA SER A 394 -11.50 -18.40 -2.15
C SER A 394 -12.45 -18.69 -0.98
N TYR A 395 -12.64 -19.95 -0.64
CA TYR A 395 -13.33 -20.38 0.57
C TYR A 395 -12.60 -19.95 1.85
N ASP A 396 -11.27 -19.86 1.80
CA ASP A 396 -10.45 -19.47 2.95
C ASP A 396 -10.67 -18.03 3.36
N TYR A 397 -11.04 -17.10 2.44
CA TYR A 397 -11.45 -15.75 2.80
C TYR A 397 -12.62 -15.78 3.80
N VAL A 398 -13.67 -16.54 3.50
CA VAL A 398 -14.84 -16.65 4.38
C VAL A 398 -14.46 -17.33 5.70
N LYS A 399 -13.66 -18.39 5.66
CA LYS A 399 -13.20 -19.11 6.86
C LYS A 399 -12.40 -18.21 7.79
N ILE A 400 -11.38 -17.49 7.25
CA ILE A 400 -10.54 -16.58 8.03
C ILE A 400 -11.39 -15.51 8.71
N ASN A 401 -12.31 -14.87 7.96
CA ASN A 401 -13.11 -13.76 8.49
C ASN A 401 -14.27 -14.21 9.40
N ALA A 402 -14.78 -15.44 9.24
CA ALA A 402 -15.77 -16.01 10.16
C ALA A 402 -15.16 -16.45 11.50
N GLU A 403 -13.89 -16.84 11.52
CA GLU A 403 -13.17 -17.28 12.71
C GLU A 403 -12.39 -16.15 13.41
N TYR A 404 -12.14 -15.03 12.70
CA TYR A 404 -11.44 -13.85 13.23
C TYR A 404 -12.41 -12.99 14.03
N HIS A 405 -12.42 -13.16 15.34
CA HIS A 405 -13.19 -12.31 16.25
C HIS A 405 -12.39 -11.03 16.57
N THR A 406 -12.86 -9.92 16.04
CA THR A 406 -12.34 -8.57 16.35
C THR A 406 -12.95 -8.06 17.63
#